data_9604f69c77dc74bca811c47f436029d7
#
_entry.id   9604f69c77dc74bca811c47f436029d7
#
_cell.length_a   1.000
_cell.length_b   1.000
_cell.length_c   1.000
_cell.angle_alpha   90.00
_cell.angle_beta   90.00
_cell.angle_gamma   90.00
#
_symmetry.space_group_name_H-M   'P 1'
#
loop_
_entity.id
_entity.type
_entity.pdbx_description
1 polymer ?
#
loop_
_entity_poly.entity_id
_entity_poly.type
_entity_poly.pdbx_seq_one_letter_code
_entity_poly.pdbx_strand_id
1 'polypeptide(L)'
;MAMNFNACNACGSRLIRSLTWGAALLLSAVAANPAVSHAQVTAARIARAAEEPHNWLTYSGNYFGQRHSPLKQIDAANVKNLEMKWVFQANSLQSFSATPLVVDGIMYLTQAPNDVVAIDAASGRVFWLYHYVADPGRLCCRGQVNRGLGILGDTLFMATVDAHLVAIDAKNGKPVWKTKVGDASNAYGMTLAPLVVKDKVIVGVAGAEFGIRGYIAAYEAATGREAWRFYTIPGPGEPGFETWKDAGDSWKHGGGSVWTTGTYDPELNLTYWGIGNPGPDFNAQQRPGDNLYSDSVVALDADTGKLKWHFQFTPNDPYDYDSTQVPVLVNGSWRGTPRKLMYFANRNGFFYVLDRGTGEYLNGRAYVNVNWARGLDAKGRPMTTPQSKGETTYPGPLGATNWYSPSYNPNTGFFYLSAWENYGQVFDQGDPIEFREGQNFTGGRLAPPPGAPQMPGMQRGPVNTWHEGAAHGTIMAIDPATGIKKWGYEMHDVSTSGVLTTASDLLFVGGREGFFHALDARSGQLLWKTNVGGETAAGPMTFMVGDKQYVAVAAGHSLFVFGLR
;
A
#
# COMPACT_ATOMS: atom_id res chain seq x y z
N MET A 1 -6.76 11.15 63.53
CA MET A 1 -5.86 10.95 64.65
C MET A 1 -4.58 11.71 64.31
N ALA A 2 -4.47 12.91 64.86
CA ALA A 2 -3.38 13.82 64.69
C ALA A 2 -2.33 13.55 65.75
N MET A 3 -1.07 13.71 65.45
CA MET A 3 -0.10 14.10 66.44
C MET A 3 1.09 14.85 65.79
N ASN A 4 1.18 16.07 66.30
CA ASN A 4 2.18 17.11 66.17
C ASN A 4 3.42 16.86 67.03
N PHE A 5 4.37 17.80 66.84
CA PHE A 5 5.38 18.35 67.75
C PHE A 5 6.82 17.82 67.57
N ASN A 6 7.86 18.55 67.71
CA ASN A 6 8.11 19.99 67.95
C ASN A 6 9.60 20.26 67.63
N ALA A 7 9.88 21.53 67.49
CA ALA A 7 11.20 22.16 67.33
C ALA A 7 12.05 22.13 68.62
N CYS A 8 13.36 22.25 68.48
CA CYS A 8 14.17 22.89 69.52
C CYS A 8 15.40 23.63 68.93
N ASN A 9 15.45 24.92 69.24
CA ASN A 9 16.55 25.85 69.03
C ASN A 9 17.65 25.64 70.08
N ALA A 10 18.93 25.98 69.74
CA ALA A 10 19.85 26.77 70.53
C ALA A 10 21.22 26.89 69.85
N CYS A 11 21.60 27.97 69.35
CA CYS A 11 22.52 28.97 69.78
C CYS A 11 23.96 28.57 70.19
N GLY A 12 24.97 29.09 69.50
CA GLY A 12 26.39 29.02 69.91
C GLY A 12 27.33 29.67 68.90
N SER A 13 27.78 30.87 69.22
CA SER A 13 28.61 31.83 68.46
C SER A 13 30.11 31.46 68.41
N ARG A 14 30.80 32.06 67.41
CA ARG A 14 32.23 32.46 67.25
C ARG A 14 33.19 31.45 66.63
N LEU A 15 33.82 31.77 65.51
CA LEU A 15 35.03 32.55 65.34
C LEU A 15 35.47 32.61 63.88
N ILE A 16 35.86 33.79 63.47
CA ILE A 16 36.39 34.19 62.16
C ILE A 16 37.78 33.55 61.97
N ARG A 17 37.98 32.88 60.86
CA ARG A 17 39.28 32.74 60.18
C ARG A 17 39.11 32.81 58.67
N SER A 18 39.66 33.84 58.10
CA SER A 18 39.83 34.09 56.67
C SER A 18 40.74 33.01 56.05
N LEU A 19 40.24 32.32 55.04
CA LEU A 19 41.05 31.59 54.11
C LEU A 19 40.55 31.86 52.70
N THR A 20 41.38 32.57 51.97
CA THR A 20 41.25 32.79 50.52
C THR A 20 41.33 31.46 49.77
N TRP A 21 40.25 31.08 49.12
CA TRP A 21 40.27 29.97 48.17
C TRP A 21 39.96 30.51 46.78
N GLY A 22 40.89 30.23 45.85
CA GLY A 22 40.74 30.56 44.45
C GLY A 22 39.55 29.82 43.82
N ALA A 23 38.69 30.55 43.13
CA ALA A 23 37.60 30.03 42.36
C ALA A 23 38.15 29.36 41.09
N ALA A 24 38.23 28.03 41.08
CA ALA A 24 38.40 27.28 39.86
C ALA A 24 37.04 27.18 39.16
N LEU A 25 36.85 27.96 38.07
CA LEU A 25 35.74 27.83 37.15
C LEU A 25 35.87 26.50 36.43
N LEU A 26 35.14 25.49 36.89
CA LEU A 26 34.83 24.29 36.08
C LEU A 26 33.83 24.68 34.98
N LEU A 27 34.33 24.97 33.77
CA LEU A 27 33.52 25.00 32.56
C LEU A 27 33.04 23.55 32.31
N SER A 28 31.80 23.27 32.71
CA SER A 28 31.07 22.09 32.24
C SER A 28 30.82 22.28 30.74
N ALA A 29 31.63 21.65 29.90
CA ALA A 29 31.31 21.51 28.49
C ALA A 29 30.03 20.65 28.41
N VAL A 30 28.88 21.32 28.26
CA VAL A 30 27.66 20.70 27.79
C VAL A 30 27.98 20.22 26.36
N ALA A 31 28.24 18.93 26.19
CA ALA A 31 28.31 18.33 24.88
C ALA A 31 26.94 18.54 24.24
N ALA A 32 26.82 19.57 23.40
CA ALA A 32 25.68 19.72 22.53
C ALA A 32 25.69 18.48 21.61
N ASN A 33 24.75 17.58 21.83
CA ASN A 33 24.47 16.55 20.83
C ASN A 33 24.23 17.30 19.51
N PRO A 34 24.94 16.96 18.43
CA PRO A 34 24.67 17.58 17.15
C PRO A 34 23.20 17.29 16.82
N ALA A 35 22.40 18.35 16.75
CA ALA A 35 21.06 18.24 16.20
C ALA A 35 21.24 17.66 14.80
N VAL A 36 20.69 16.47 14.55
CA VAL A 36 20.70 15.86 13.23
C VAL A 36 20.00 16.88 12.32
N SER A 37 20.79 17.55 11.49
CA SER A 37 20.27 18.50 10.49
C SER A 37 19.59 17.67 9.40
N HIS A 38 18.25 17.56 9.48
CA HIS A 38 17.49 16.91 8.43
C HIS A 38 17.50 17.81 7.20
N ALA A 39 18.10 17.34 6.11
CA ALA A 39 17.92 17.98 4.83
C ALA A 39 16.46 17.81 4.40
N GLN A 40 15.80 18.91 4.01
CA GLN A 40 14.40 18.88 3.58
C GLN A 40 14.19 17.88 2.42
N VAL A 41 13.10 17.12 2.46
CA VAL A 41 12.73 16.18 1.39
C VAL A 41 12.13 16.95 0.23
N THR A 42 12.96 17.47 -0.67
CA THR A 42 12.48 18.19 -1.85
C THR A 42 11.85 17.24 -2.87
N ALA A 43 10.98 17.75 -3.75
CA ALA A 43 10.42 16.97 -4.86
C ALA A 43 11.53 16.38 -5.77
N ALA A 44 12.67 17.07 -5.90
CA ALA A 44 13.82 16.57 -6.63
C ALA A 44 14.49 15.37 -5.94
N ARG A 45 14.59 15.36 -4.60
CA ARG A 45 15.06 14.17 -3.84
C ARG A 45 14.16 12.98 -4.08
N ILE A 46 12.83 13.16 -3.98
CA ILE A 46 11.87 12.07 -4.20
C ILE A 46 11.98 11.54 -5.63
N ALA A 47 12.10 12.42 -6.63
CA ALA A 47 12.25 12.00 -8.03
C ALA A 47 13.53 11.18 -8.29
N ARG A 48 14.58 11.40 -7.48
CA ARG A 48 15.86 10.70 -7.55
C ARG A 48 16.08 9.75 -6.37
N ALA A 49 15.02 9.23 -5.76
CA ALA A 49 15.11 8.36 -4.59
C ALA A 49 16.05 7.16 -4.79
N ALA A 50 16.22 6.66 -6.01
CA ALA A 50 17.17 5.60 -6.34
C ALA A 50 18.65 6.00 -6.12
N GLU A 51 18.98 7.30 -6.12
CA GLU A 51 20.32 7.83 -5.83
C GLU A 51 20.59 7.93 -4.32
N GLU A 52 19.54 7.81 -3.50
CA GLU A 52 19.60 7.82 -2.04
C GLU A 52 19.13 6.47 -1.43
N PRO A 53 19.78 5.34 -1.74
CA PRO A 53 19.28 4.02 -1.36
C PRO A 53 19.27 3.76 0.15
N HIS A 54 19.93 4.60 0.94
CA HIS A 54 19.88 4.60 2.39
C HIS A 54 18.54 5.10 2.95
N ASN A 55 17.75 5.79 2.13
CA ASN A 55 16.42 6.29 2.44
C ASN A 55 15.31 5.41 1.81
N TRP A 56 14.06 5.62 2.25
CA TRP A 56 12.85 5.06 1.66
C TRP A 56 11.79 6.16 1.61
N LEU A 57 11.80 6.98 0.54
CA LEU A 57 11.13 8.28 0.49
C LEU A 57 9.67 8.23 0.01
N THR A 58 9.22 7.10 -0.55
CA THR A 58 7.84 6.90 -1.03
C THR A 58 7.31 5.54 -0.63
N TYR A 59 6.02 5.31 -0.80
CA TYR A 59 5.36 4.03 -0.50
C TYR A 59 6.09 2.80 -1.08
N SER A 60 6.58 2.89 -2.31
CA SER A 60 7.31 1.79 -2.99
C SER A 60 8.81 2.01 -3.11
N GLY A 61 9.40 2.95 -2.34
CA GLY A 61 10.81 3.31 -2.36
C GLY A 61 11.16 4.32 -3.45
N ASN A 62 10.53 4.25 -4.62
CA ASN A 62 10.63 5.21 -5.71
C ASN A 62 9.28 5.41 -6.42
N TYR A 63 9.21 6.38 -7.32
CA TYR A 63 8.00 6.69 -8.08
C TYR A 63 7.55 5.59 -9.06
N PHE A 64 8.42 4.66 -9.42
CA PHE A 64 8.14 3.64 -10.43
C PHE A 64 7.46 2.39 -9.86
N GLY A 65 7.19 2.35 -8.56
CA GLY A 65 6.46 1.23 -7.97
C GLY A 65 7.23 -0.09 -7.91
N GLN A 66 8.54 -0.07 -8.16
CA GLN A 66 9.34 -1.30 -8.36
C GLN A 66 9.65 -2.06 -7.08
N ARG A 67 9.58 -1.42 -5.90
CA ARG A 67 10.02 -1.99 -4.62
C ARG A 67 11.32 -2.78 -4.73
N HIS A 68 12.29 -2.18 -5.42
CA HIS A 68 13.64 -2.67 -5.60
C HIS A 68 14.63 -1.69 -4.99
N SER A 69 15.56 -2.21 -4.19
CA SER A 69 16.61 -1.42 -3.56
C SER A 69 17.97 -1.70 -4.20
N PRO A 70 18.78 -0.67 -4.53
CA PRO A 70 20.13 -0.85 -5.01
C PRO A 70 21.14 -1.26 -3.92
N LEU A 71 20.73 -1.41 -2.66
CA LEU A 71 21.58 -1.85 -1.55
C LEU A 71 22.06 -3.30 -1.74
N LYS A 72 23.32 -3.58 -1.34
CA LYS A 72 24.00 -4.85 -1.58
C LYS A 72 24.73 -5.42 -0.35
N GLN A 73 24.70 -4.75 0.80
CA GLN A 73 25.46 -5.22 1.99
C GLN A 73 24.92 -6.55 2.50
N ILE A 74 23.60 -6.75 2.42
CA ILE A 74 22.96 -8.02 2.70
C ILE A 74 22.86 -8.78 1.38
N ASP A 75 23.47 -9.98 1.32
CA ASP A 75 23.55 -10.83 0.14
C ASP A 75 23.29 -12.31 0.46
N ALA A 76 23.33 -13.18 -0.55
CA ALA A 76 23.09 -14.62 -0.39
C ALA A 76 24.09 -15.32 0.53
N ALA A 77 25.33 -14.82 0.67
CA ALA A 77 26.35 -15.42 1.51
C ALA A 77 26.14 -15.10 3.00
N ASN A 78 25.63 -13.90 3.30
CA ASN A 78 25.52 -13.39 4.66
C ASN A 78 24.09 -13.28 5.20
N VAL A 79 23.04 -13.38 4.38
CA VAL A 79 21.63 -13.24 4.79
C VAL A 79 21.24 -14.19 5.93
N LYS A 80 21.88 -15.35 6.03
CA LYS A 80 21.70 -16.31 7.14
C LYS A 80 22.13 -15.76 8.52
N ASN A 81 22.91 -14.67 8.54
CA ASN A 81 23.39 -13.99 9.74
C ASN A 81 22.51 -12.81 10.14
N LEU A 82 21.35 -12.63 9.48
CA LEU A 82 20.38 -11.64 9.91
C LEU A 82 19.85 -11.96 11.30
N GLU A 83 19.82 -10.96 12.14
CA GLU A 83 19.21 -11.01 13.46
C GLU A 83 18.29 -9.81 13.68
N MET A 84 17.31 -9.96 14.54
CA MET A 84 16.43 -8.88 14.94
C MET A 84 17.22 -7.84 15.75
N LYS A 85 17.23 -6.59 15.29
CA LYS A 85 17.92 -5.49 15.98
C LYS A 85 17.01 -4.81 16.99
N TRP A 86 15.76 -4.58 16.59
CA TRP A 86 14.73 -4.04 17.47
C TRP A 86 13.34 -4.37 16.94
N VAL A 87 12.36 -4.23 17.81
CA VAL A 87 10.94 -4.35 17.49
C VAL A 87 10.19 -3.17 18.08
N PHE A 88 9.25 -2.63 17.30
CA PHE A 88 8.28 -1.64 17.77
C PHE A 88 6.90 -2.27 17.75
N GLN A 89 6.23 -2.29 18.91
CA GLN A 89 4.85 -2.76 19.02
C GLN A 89 3.90 -1.57 18.99
N ALA A 90 2.96 -1.58 18.02
CA ALA A 90 1.93 -0.56 17.92
C ALA A 90 0.90 -0.68 19.06
N ASN A 91 0.31 0.45 19.44
CA ASN A 91 -0.80 0.48 20.41
C ASN A 91 -2.15 0.07 19.79
N SER A 92 -2.18 -0.19 18.49
CA SER A 92 -3.37 -0.61 17.76
C SER A 92 -3.52 -2.13 17.76
N LEU A 93 -4.75 -2.63 17.90
CA LEU A 93 -5.08 -4.04 17.73
C LEU A 93 -5.38 -4.41 16.26
N GLN A 94 -5.19 -3.48 15.32
CA GLN A 94 -5.42 -3.71 13.90
C GLN A 94 -4.15 -4.19 13.21
N SER A 95 -4.30 -4.95 12.12
CA SER A 95 -3.17 -5.40 11.31
C SER A 95 -2.36 -4.23 10.77
N PHE A 96 -1.05 -4.39 10.80
CA PHE A 96 -0.10 -3.37 10.38
C PHE A 96 0.06 -3.41 8.85
N SER A 97 -0.68 -2.57 8.12
CA SER A 97 -0.65 -2.53 6.65
C SER A 97 0.30 -1.48 6.07
N ALA A 98 0.90 -0.66 6.92
CA ALA A 98 1.72 0.47 6.49
C ALA A 98 3.13 0.05 6.04
N THR A 99 3.61 0.67 4.97
CA THR A 99 5.04 0.73 4.67
C THR A 99 5.61 2.01 5.29
N PRO A 100 6.62 1.93 6.18
CA PRO A 100 7.26 3.11 6.74
C PRO A 100 7.99 3.94 5.67
N LEU A 101 8.15 5.25 5.92
CA LEU A 101 9.16 6.06 5.25
C LEU A 101 10.42 6.10 6.13
N VAL A 102 11.60 6.14 5.49
CA VAL A 102 12.87 6.42 6.18
C VAL A 102 13.54 7.60 5.51
N VAL A 103 13.85 8.61 6.31
CA VAL A 103 14.49 9.85 5.88
C VAL A 103 15.63 10.16 6.85
N ASP A 104 16.86 10.11 6.35
CA ASP A 104 18.08 10.52 7.08
C ASP A 104 18.15 9.94 8.51
N GLY A 105 17.81 8.65 8.65
CA GLY A 105 17.86 7.91 9.92
C GLY A 105 16.61 8.04 10.81
N ILE A 106 15.57 8.77 10.39
CA ILE A 106 14.26 8.77 11.05
C ILE A 106 13.28 7.94 10.24
N MET A 107 12.56 7.06 10.93
CA MET A 107 11.48 6.27 10.36
C MET A 107 10.13 6.85 10.78
N TYR A 108 9.25 7.09 9.80
CA TYR A 108 7.89 7.55 10.00
C TYR A 108 6.92 6.46 9.57
N LEU A 109 5.97 6.14 10.42
CA LEU A 109 4.99 5.09 10.13
C LEU A 109 3.61 5.44 10.69
N THR A 110 2.59 4.86 10.08
CA THR A 110 1.22 4.93 10.60
C THR A 110 0.89 3.66 11.38
N GLN A 111 0.30 3.82 12.56
CA GLN A 111 -0.44 2.76 13.25
C GLN A 111 -1.91 2.87 12.86
N ALA A 112 -2.53 1.74 12.51
CA ALA A 112 -3.93 1.75 12.15
C ALA A 112 -4.81 2.20 13.35
N PRO A 113 -5.88 2.99 13.14
CA PRO A 113 -6.26 3.49 11.83
C PRO A 113 -5.45 4.70 11.35
N ASN A 114 -5.03 5.64 12.20
CA ASN A 114 -4.45 6.91 11.73
C ASN A 114 -3.48 7.58 12.72
N ASP A 115 -2.89 6.87 13.65
CA ASP A 115 -1.81 7.45 14.44
C ASP A 115 -0.50 7.49 13.65
N VAL A 116 0.34 8.49 13.90
CA VAL A 116 1.66 8.62 13.26
C VAL A 116 2.75 8.59 14.31
N VAL A 117 3.79 7.81 14.07
CA VAL A 117 4.94 7.68 14.96
C VAL A 117 6.22 8.00 14.21
N ALA A 118 7.10 8.78 14.83
CA ALA A 118 8.49 8.96 14.39
C ALA A 118 9.42 8.19 15.31
N ILE A 119 10.32 7.40 14.71
CA ILE A 119 11.19 6.45 15.39
C ILE A 119 12.63 6.66 14.89
N ASP A 120 13.59 6.58 15.79
CA ASP A 120 15.00 6.41 15.43
C ASP A 120 15.17 5.09 14.69
N ALA A 121 15.53 5.13 13.42
CA ALA A 121 15.59 3.95 12.56
C ALA A 121 16.69 2.96 12.95
N ALA A 122 17.71 3.39 13.71
CA ALA A 122 18.77 2.53 14.20
C ALA A 122 18.40 1.77 15.47
N SER A 123 17.63 2.40 16.38
CA SER A 123 17.42 1.88 17.75
C SER A 123 15.98 1.52 18.08
N GLY A 124 15.01 1.96 17.28
CA GLY A 124 13.59 1.79 17.59
C GLY A 124 13.05 2.79 18.64
N ARG A 125 13.87 3.77 19.07
CA ARG A 125 13.43 4.77 20.05
C ARG A 125 12.40 5.72 19.43
N VAL A 126 11.23 5.86 20.08
CA VAL A 126 10.19 6.80 19.66
C VAL A 126 10.63 8.23 19.95
N PHE A 127 10.53 9.10 18.94
CA PHE A 127 10.76 10.53 19.10
C PHE A 127 9.48 11.27 19.47
N TRP A 128 8.38 11.00 18.73
CA TRP A 128 7.07 11.56 18.97
C TRP A 128 5.96 10.66 18.41
N LEU A 129 4.75 10.87 18.89
CA LEU A 129 3.53 10.23 18.45
C LEU A 129 2.47 11.31 18.22
N TYR A 130 1.81 11.26 17.06
CA TYR A 130 0.62 12.03 16.75
C TYR A 130 -0.59 11.10 16.82
N HIS A 131 -1.50 11.39 17.72
CA HIS A 131 -2.76 10.69 17.87
C HIS A 131 -3.85 11.39 17.07
N TYR A 132 -4.52 10.65 16.18
CA TYR A 132 -5.62 11.16 15.35
C TYR A 132 -6.96 10.63 15.84
N VAL A 133 -7.89 11.55 16.10
CA VAL A 133 -9.28 11.19 16.39
C VAL A 133 -10.11 11.42 15.14
N ALA A 134 -10.65 10.34 14.59
CA ALA A 134 -11.51 10.39 13.42
C ALA A 134 -12.83 11.09 13.76
N ASP A 135 -13.37 11.84 12.81
CA ASP A 135 -14.70 12.43 12.92
C ASP A 135 -15.75 11.31 12.98
N PRO A 136 -16.84 11.48 13.72
CA PRO A 136 -17.91 10.47 13.78
C PRO A 136 -18.54 10.28 12.40
N GLY A 137 -18.77 9.03 12.01
CA GLY A 137 -19.38 8.69 10.73
C GLY A 137 -19.32 7.21 10.45
N ARG A 138 -19.78 6.78 9.28
CA ARG A 138 -19.64 5.41 8.82
C ARG A 138 -18.27 5.26 8.16
N LEU A 139 -17.34 4.65 8.87
CA LEU A 139 -15.99 4.44 8.35
C LEU A 139 -15.99 3.26 7.38
N CYS A 140 -15.53 3.49 6.14
CA CYS A 140 -15.27 2.40 5.21
C CYS A 140 -14.19 1.45 5.77
N CYS A 141 -14.07 0.25 5.21
CA CYS A 141 -13.01 -0.70 5.54
C CYS A 141 -12.91 -0.98 7.06
N ARG A 142 -14.03 -0.88 7.76
CA ARG A 142 -14.17 -0.99 9.24
C ARG A 142 -13.27 -0.01 10.01
N GLY A 143 -12.80 1.07 9.38
CA GLY A 143 -11.91 2.05 10.01
C GLY A 143 -10.55 1.48 10.44
N GLN A 144 -10.01 0.48 9.75
CA GLN A 144 -8.90 -0.32 10.27
C GLN A 144 -7.63 -0.27 9.41
N VAL A 145 -7.65 0.40 8.26
CA VAL A 145 -6.55 0.32 7.29
C VAL A 145 -5.92 1.67 7.04
N ASN A 146 -4.59 1.75 7.18
CA ASN A 146 -3.76 2.84 6.68
C ASN A 146 -2.46 2.26 6.12
N ARG A 147 -2.09 2.65 4.89
CA ARG A 147 -0.92 2.07 4.20
C ARG A 147 0.33 2.92 4.27
N GLY A 148 0.30 4.07 4.95
CA GLY A 148 1.48 4.89 5.19
C GLY A 148 1.31 6.37 4.87
N LEU A 149 2.43 7.04 4.68
CA LEU A 149 2.57 8.49 4.60
C LEU A 149 3.15 8.92 3.26
N GLY A 150 2.89 10.17 2.87
CA GLY A 150 3.71 10.93 1.92
C GLY A 150 4.56 11.94 2.68
N ILE A 151 5.63 12.47 2.06
CA ILE A 151 6.48 13.50 2.65
C ILE A 151 6.91 14.52 1.59
N LEU A 152 6.93 15.82 1.97
CA LEU A 152 7.54 16.90 1.20
C LEU A 152 8.05 17.99 2.14
N GLY A 153 9.28 18.43 1.95
CA GLY A 153 9.93 19.35 2.87
C GLY A 153 10.10 18.72 4.24
N ASP A 154 9.56 19.39 5.25
CA ASP A 154 9.47 18.92 6.62
C ASP A 154 8.02 18.53 6.99
N THR A 155 7.19 18.20 6.00
CA THR A 155 5.77 17.91 6.19
C THR A 155 5.43 16.49 5.76
N LEU A 156 4.84 15.72 6.68
CA LEU A 156 4.22 14.42 6.41
C LEU A 156 2.77 14.62 6.01
N PHE A 157 2.27 13.77 5.13
CA PHE A 157 0.87 13.76 4.69
C PHE A 157 0.25 12.41 4.99
N MET A 158 -0.89 12.42 5.67
CA MET A 158 -1.65 11.23 6.04
C MET A 158 -3.07 11.31 5.47
N ALA A 159 -3.48 10.27 4.76
CA ALA A 159 -4.86 10.05 4.36
C ALA A 159 -5.60 9.29 5.47
N THR A 160 -6.81 9.72 5.86
CA THR A 160 -7.51 9.17 7.02
C THR A 160 -8.75 8.37 6.66
N VAL A 161 -9.14 7.46 7.54
CA VAL A 161 -10.32 6.59 7.36
C VAL A 161 -11.65 7.33 7.30
N ASP A 162 -11.69 8.56 7.83
CA ASP A 162 -12.83 9.49 7.77
C ASP A 162 -12.69 10.53 6.64
N ALA A 163 -11.92 10.19 5.60
CA ALA A 163 -11.71 10.97 4.39
C ALA A 163 -11.17 12.39 4.60
N HIS A 164 -10.19 12.56 5.49
CA HIS A 164 -9.41 13.79 5.60
C HIS A 164 -7.97 13.59 5.16
N LEU A 165 -7.39 14.60 4.54
CA LEU A 165 -5.96 14.70 4.32
C LEU A 165 -5.36 15.61 5.40
N VAL A 166 -4.36 15.10 6.13
CA VAL A 166 -3.74 15.78 7.27
C VAL A 166 -2.27 15.99 6.98
N ALA A 167 -1.81 17.23 7.12
CA ALA A 167 -0.39 17.60 7.09
C ALA A 167 0.15 17.70 8.51
N ILE A 168 1.31 17.12 8.75
CA ILE A 168 1.93 16.98 10.07
C ILE A 168 3.39 17.41 9.96
N ASP A 169 3.85 18.25 10.87
CA ASP A 169 5.27 18.62 10.97
C ASP A 169 6.10 17.39 11.33
N ALA A 170 7.02 16.99 10.45
CA ALA A 170 7.85 15.80 10.60
C ALA A 170 8.83 15.87 11.78
N LYS A 171 9.16 17.09 12.27
CA LYS A 171 10.11 17.29 13.38
C LYS A 171 9.49 17.04 14.74
N ASN A 172 8.18 17.34 14.88
CA ASN A 172 7.55 17.37 16.20
C ASN A 172 6.15 16.72 16.28
N GLY A 173 5.62 16.23 15.16
CA GLY A 173 4.30 15.57 15.10
C GLY A 173 3.10 16.49 15.23
N LYS A 174 3.28 17.83 15.15
CA LYS A 174 2.15 18.76 15.25
C LYS A 174 1.39 18.88 13.93
N PRO A 175 0.05 18.91 13.95
CA PRO A 175 -0.72 19.12 12.73
C PRO A 175 -0.47 20.53 12.18
N VAL A 176 -0.30 20.63 10.86
CA VAL A 176 -0.11 21.88 10.12
C VAL A 176 -1.44 22.34 9.52
N TRP A 177 -2.13 21.43 8.83
CA TRP A 177 -3.47 21.64 8.30
C TRP A 177 -4.22 20.32 8.18
N LYS A 178 -5.57 20.39 8.14
CA LYS A 178 -6.49 19.26 7.90
C LYS A 178 -7.51 19.70 6.85
N THR A 179 -7.68 18.90 5.78
CA THR A 179 -8.64 19.19 4.70
C THR A 179 -9.60 18.01 4.55
N LYS A 180 -10.92 18.29 4.50
CA LYS A 180 -11.94 17.29 4.19
C LYS A 180 -11.87 16.96 2.70
N VAL A 181 -11.63 15.68 2.38
CA VAL A 181 -11.56 15.14 1.03
C VAL A 181 -12.91 14.59 0.59
N GLY A 182 -13.56 13.82 1.46
CA GLY A 182 -14.88 13.22 1.23
C GLY A 182 -15.77 13.29 2.47
N ASP A 183 -16.99 12.79 2.36
CA ASP A 183 -17.93 12.77 3.46
C ASP A 183 -18.02 11.37 4.08
N ALA A 184 -17.53 11.22 5.32
CA ALA A 184 -17.58 9.95 6.05
C ALA A 184 -19.03 9.52 6.39
N SER A 185 -19.99 10.44 6.44
CA SER A 185 -21.42 10.06 6.61
C SER A 185 -21.92 9.24 5.42
N ASN A 186 -21.35 9.49 4.22
CA ASN A 186 -21.62 8.76 2.98
C ASN A 186 -20.61 7.64 2.72
N ALA A 187 -19.91 7.21 3.78
CA ALA A 187 -18.92 6.14 3.74
C ALA A 187 -17.68 6.39 2.86
N TYR A 188 -17.41 7.63 2.48
CA TYR A 188 -16.09 7.95 1.92
C TYR A 188 -15.01 7.78 2.98
N GLY A 189 -13.91 7.17 2.60
CA GLY A 189 -12.72 7.03 3.43
C GLY A 189 -11.46 6.99 2.57
N MET A 190 -10.30 6.96 3.20
CA MET A 190 -9.03 6.78 2.51
C MET A 190 -8.15 5.79 3.25
N THR A 191 -7.48 4.91 2.51
CA THR A 191 -6.64 3.85 3.08
C THR A 191 -5.23 3.78 2.46
N LEU A 192 -4.98 4.59 1.41
CA LEU A 192 -3.71 4.65 0.69
C LEU A 192 -2.67 5.49 1.42
N ALA A 193 -1.39 5.29 1.11
CA ALA A 193 -0.35 6.29 1.37
C ALA A 193 -0.46 7.39 0.30
N PRO A 194 -0.52 8.69 0.66
CA PRO A 194 -0.59 9.77 -0.31
C PRO A 194 0.62 9.78 -1.25
N LEU A 195 0.38 10.00 -2.55
CA LEU A 195 1.44 10.18 -3.53
C LEU A 195 1.81 11.65 -3.64
N VAL A 196 3.03 11.99 -3.24
CA VAL A 196 3.55 13.36 -3.39
C VAL A 196 4.21 13.50 -4.74
N VAL A 197 3.76 14.48 -5.54
CA VAL A 197 4.33 14.79 -6.86
C VAL A 197 4.52 16.30 -6.97
N LYS A 198 5.77 16.74 -7.14
CA LYS A 198 6.13 18.17 -7.17
C LYS A 198 5.64 18.88 -5.89
N ASP A 199 4.73 19.82 -6.02
CA ASP A 199 4.10 20.62 -4.97
C ASP A 199 2.70 20.11 -4.56
N LYS A 200 2.30 18.93 -5.03
CA LYS A 200 0.97 18.36 -4.82
C LYS A 200 1.00 17.04 -4.05
N VAL A 201 -0.05 16.83 -3.29
CA VAL A 201 -0.37 15.57 -2.59
C VAL A 201 -1.59 14.97 -3.25
N ILE A 202 -1.45 13.80 -3.86
CA ILE A 202 -2.51 13.14 -4.63
C ILE A 202 -3.05 11.95 -3.86
N VAL A 203 -4.37 11.87 -3.75
CA VAL A 203 -5.09 10.82 -3.04
C VAL A 203 -6.28 10.32 -3.85
N GLY A 204 -6.69 9.09 -3.60
CA GLY A 204 -7.96 8.53 -4.07
C GLY A 204 -8.84 8.19 -2.88
N VAL A 205 -10.11 7.87 -3.14
CA VAL A 205 -11.10 7.54 -2.11
C VAL A 205 -11.46 6.05 -2.14
N ALA A 206 -11.86 5.52 -0.99
CA ALA A 206 -12.38 4.19 -0.76
C ALA A 206 -13.84 4.26 -0.31
N GLY A 207 -14.60 3.16 -0.44
CA GLY A 207 -16.00 3.03 -0.01
C GLY A 207 -16.94 2.56 -1.13
N ALA A 208 -16.43 1.91 -2.18
CA ALA A 208 -17.25 1.43 -3.31
C ALA A 208 -18.43 0.57 -2.86
N GLU A 209 -18.23 -0.29 -1.86
CA GLU A 209 -19.26 -1.19 -1.30
C GLU A 209 -20.46 -0.45 -0.67
N PHE A 210 -20.36 0.88 -0.53
CA PHE A 210 -21.43 1.75 -0.04
C PHE A 210 -22.00 2.65 -1.15
N GLY A 211 -21.66 2.38 -2.41
CA GLY A 211 -22.16 3.14 -3.56
C GLY A 211 -21.67 4.58 -3.61
N ILE A 212 -20.39 4.83 -3.33
CA ILE A 212 -19.77 6.14 -3.58
C ILE A 212 -19.57 6.36 -5.08
N ARG A 213 -19.37 7.60 -5.48
CA ARG A 213 -18.77 7.94 -6.78
C ARG A 213 -17.29 8.21 -6.59
N GLY A 214 -16.43 7.29 -7.04
CA GLY A 214 -15.01 7.34 -6.84
C GLY A 214 -14.33 8.53 -7.56
N TYR A 215 -13.18 8.95 -7.04
CA TYR A 215 -12.34 10.00 -7.65
C TYR A 215 -10.90 9.95 -7.14
N ILE A 216 -10.02 10.60 -7.90
CA ILE A 216 -8.65 10.96 -7.55
C ILE A 216 -8.59 12.47 -7.44
N ALA A 217 -7.97 13.00 -6.40
CA ALA A 217 -7.83 14.44 -6.22
C ALA A 217 -6.42 14.81 -5.77
N ALA A 218 -5.94 15.97 -6.23
CA ALA A 218 -4.69 16.55 -5.81
C ALA A 218 -4.91 17.79 -4.96
N TYR A 219 -4.07 17.94 -3.96
CA TYR A 219 -4.09 19.06 -3.03
C TYR A 219 -2.73 19.74 -3.02
N GLU A 220 -2.71 21.06 -2.91
CA GLU A 220 -1.47 21.82 -2.72
C GLU A 220 -0.83 21.40 -1.38
N ALA A 221 0.40 20.95 -1.41
CA ALA A 221 1.09 20.46 -0.22
C ALA A 221 1.24 21.53 0.87
N ALA A 222 1.38 22.80 0.48
CA ALA A 222 1.56 23.91 1.41
C ALA A 222 0.27 24.31 2.15
N THR A 223 -0.90 24.16 1.52
CA THR A 223 -2.16 24.75 2.01
C THR A 223 -3.29 23.75 2.23
N GLY A 224 -3.21 22.57 1.64
CA GLY A 224 -4.30 21.59 1.62
C GLY A 224 -5.47 22.00 0.72
N ARG A 225 -5.33 23.04 -0.11
CA ARG A 225 -6.35 23.46 -1.08
C ARG A 225 -6.40 22.45 -2.24
N GLU A 226 -7.60 22.03 -2.64
CA GLU A 226 -7.78 21.17 -3.82
C GLU A 226 -7.30 21.89 -5.08
N ALA A 227 -6.40 21.24 -5.83
CA ALA A 227 -5.85 21.74 -7.08
C ALA A 227 -6.63 21.20 -8.29
N TRP A 228 -6.97 19.91 -8.28
CA TRP A 228 -7.78 19.27 -9.30
C TRP A 228 -8.43 17.98 -8.79
N ARG A 229 -9.49 17.53 -9.48
CA ARG A 229 -10.19 16.27 -9.24
C ARG A 229 -10.52 15.58 -10.55
N PHE A 230 -10.34 14.27 -10.59
CA PHE A 230 -10.76 13.37 -11.67
C PHE A 230 -11.74 12.35 -11.11
N TYR A 231 -12.98 12.36 -11.57
CA TYR A 231 -13.96 11.35 -11.22
C TYR A 231 -13.67 10.05 -11.97
N THR A 232 -13.52 8.95 -11.25
CA THR A 232 -13.29 7.61 -11.82
C THR A 232 -14.54 7.02 -12.44
N ILE A 233 -15.71 7.49 -12.02
CA ILE A 233 -16.99 7.19 -12.63
C ILE A 233 -17.50 8.47 -13.31
N PRO A 234 -17.54 8.52 -14.65
CA PRO A 234 -17.96 9.73 -15.38
C PRO A 234 -19.46 10.02 -15.19
N GLY A 235 -19.80 11.30 -15.17
CA GLY A 235 -21.17 11.79 -15.19
C GLY A 235 -21.62 12.23 -16.60
N PRO A 236 -22.86 12.67 -16.76
CA PRO A 236 -23.40 13.13 -18.04
C PRO A 236 -22.50 14.18 -18.69
N GLY A 237 -22.13 13.96 -19.95
CA GLY A 237 -21.25 14.84 -20.72
C GLY A 237 -19.76 14.66 -20.51
N GLU A 238 -19.35 13.83 -19.54
CA GLU A 238 -17.94 13.45 -19.36
C GLU A 238 -17.59 12.25 -20.27
N PRO A 239 -16.36 12.18 -20.82
CA PRO A 239 -15.92 11.05 -21.63
C PRO A 239 -16.01 9.73 -20.84
N GLY A 240 -16.55 8.67 -21.48
CA GLY A 240 -16.76 7.36 -20.85
C GLY A 240 -18.16 7.18 -20.25
N PHE A 241 -18.96 8.25 -20.09
CA PHE A 241 -20.32 8.15 -19.56
C PHE A 241 -21.22 7.24 -20.43
N GLU A 242 -21.00 7.23 -21.73
CA GLU A 242 -21.74 6.40 -22.70
C GLU A 242 -21.59 4.90 -22.48
N THR A 243 -20.66 4.50 -21.62
CA THR A 243 -20.44 3.09 -21.23
C THR A 243 -21.32 2.65 -20.05
N TRP A 244 -22.01 3.57 -19.41
CA TRP A 244 -23.05 3.34 -18.40
C TRP A 244 -24.41 3.38 -19.10
N LYS A 245 -24.91 2.21 -19.50
CA LYS A 245 -26.06 2.07 -20.42
C LYS A 245 -27.40 1.92 -19.73
N ASP A 246 -27.47 2.07 -18.42
CA ASP A 246 -28.73 2.12 -17.70
C ASP A 246 -29.48 3.43 -17.99
N ALA A 247 -30.80 3.39 -17.91
CA ALA A 247 -31.65 4.57 -18.06
C ALA A 247 -31.73 5.44 -16.79
N GLY A 248 -31.01 5.04 -15.75
CA GLY A 248 -31.06 5.64 -14.43
C GLY A 248 -29.85 6.48 -14.09
N ASP A 249 -29.49 6.42 -12.83
CA ASP A 249 -28.42 7.21 -12.23
C ASP A 249 -27.35 6.33 -11.52
N SER A 250 -27.17 5.08 -11.97
CA SER A 250 -26.20 4.14 -11.42
C SER A 250 -24.77 4.71 -11.34
N TRP A 251 -24.41 5.60 -12.26
CA TRP A 251 -23.13 6.32 -12.25
C TRP A 251 -22.91 7.15 -10.97
N LYS A 252 -23.97 7.64 -10.31
CA LYS A 252 -23.86 8.39 -9.05
C LYS A 252 -23.36 7.52 -7.91
N HIS A 253 -23.59 6.22 -8.00
CA HIS A 253 -23.28 5.20 -7.02
C HIS A 253 -22.37 4.12 -7.61
N GLY A 254 -21.64 4.49 -8.67
CA GLY A 254 -20.96 3.56 -9.54
C GLY A 254 -19.65 2.97 -8.97
N GLY A 255 -19.29 3.20 -7.73
CA GLY A 255 -18.07 2.66 -7.12
C GLY A 255 -16.81 3.31 -7.66
N GLY A 256 -15.91 2.51 -8.25
CA GLY A 256 -14.67 3.00 -8.87
C GLY A 256 -13.69 3.61 -7.87
N SER A 257 -13.59 3.05 -6.69
CA SER A 257 -12.69 3.53 -5.63
C SER A 257 -11.22 3.40 -6.01
N VAL A 258 -10.36 4.27 -5.44
CA VAL A 258 -8.90 4.26 -5.62
C VAL A 258 -8.25 4.23 -4.24
N TRP A 259 -8.04 3.04 -3.74
CA TRP A 259 -7.66 2.82 -2.35
C TRP A 259 -6.21 2.35 -2.14
N THR A 260 -5.43 2.24 -3.23
CA THR A 260 -3.98 2.04 -3.19
C THR A 260 -3.23 3.18 -3.84
N THR A 261 -1.95 3.31 -3.50
CA THR A 261 -1.07 4.38 -3.98
C THR A 261 -0.71 4.18 -5.44
N GLY A 262 -0.84 5.23 -6.24
CA GLY A 262 -0.42 5.26 -7.64
C GLY A 262 1.09 5.40 -7.81
N THR A 263 1.52 5.48 -9.07
CA THR A 263 2.93 5.68 -9.47
C THR A 263 3.06 6.91 -10.36
N TYR A 264 4.28 7.40 -10.56
CA TYR A 264 4.54 8.63 -11.31
C TYR A 264 5.75 8.48 -12.23
N ASP A 265 5.60 8.95 -13.47
CA ASP A 265 6.71 9.11 -14.41
C ASP A 265 7.07 10.60 -14.52
N PRO A 266 8.21 11.06 -13.94
CA PRO A 266 8.62 12.45 -14.02
C PRO A 266 8.92 12.93 -15.45
N GLU A 267 9.34 12.03 -16.34
CA GLU A 267 9.70 12.36 -17.71
C GLU A 267 8.48 12.62 -18.58
N LEU A 268 7.42 11.82 -18.39
CA LEU A 268 6.13 11.99 -19.07
C LEU A 268 5.19 12.95 -18.34
N ASN A 269 5.49 13.29 -17.10
CA ASN A 269 4.61 14.03 -16.19
C ASN A 269 3.24 13.38 -16.01
N LEU A 270 3.21 12.04 -15.92
CA LEU A 270 1.99 11.24 -15.79
C LEU A 270 1.97 10.48 -14.46
N THR A 271 0.83 10.54 -13.77
CA THR A 271 0.51 9.65 -12.67
C THR A 271 -0.37 8.50 -13.15
N TYR A 272 -0.16 7.29 -12.60
CA TYR A 272 -0.90 6.09 -12.98
C TYR A 272 -1.60 5.51 -11.77
N TRP A 273 -2.90 5.24 -11.92
CA TRP A 273 -3.76 4.81 -10.83
C TRP A 273 -4.62 3.63 -11.25
N GLY A 274 -4.59 2.58 -10.44
CA GLY A 274 -5.54 1.49 -10.55
C GLY A 274 -6.88 1.87 -9.92
N ILE A 275 -7.97 1.56 -10.60
CA ILE A 275 -9.34 1.87 -10.18
C ILE A 275 -10.07 0.58 -9.82
N GLY A 276 -10.84 0.61 -8.77
CA GLY A 276 -11.61 -0.50 -8.25
C GLY A 276 -12.89 -0.80 -9.03
N ASN A 277 -13.60 -1.77 -8.52
CA ASN A 277 -14.81 -2.35 -9.10
C ASN A 277 -15.95 -1.33 -9.25
N PRO A 278 -16.90 -1.58 -10.18
CA PRO A 278 -18.12 -0.79 -10.28
C PRO A 278 -19.15 -1.21 -9.21
N GLY A 279 -20.00 -0.28 -8.76
CA GLY A 279 -21.11 -0.55 -7.87
C GLY A 279 -22.46 -0.68 -8.59
N PRO A 280 -23.37 -1.60 -8.14
CA PRO A 280 -23.19 -2.59 -7.09
C PRO A 280 -22.25 -3.72 -7.51
N ASP A 281 -21.41 -4.22 -6.58
CA ASP A 281 -20.26 -5.08 -6.88
C ASP A 281 -20.64 -6.35 -7.69
N PHE A 282 -21.63 -7.10 -7.22
CA PHE A 282 -21.96 -8.43 -7.75
C PHE A 282 -23.19 -8.44 -8.66
N ASN A 283 -23.78 -7.30 -9.00
CA ASN A 283 -24.96 -7.23 -9.89
C ASN A 283 -24.67 -6.37 -11.14
N ALA A 284 -23.94 -6.94 -12.09
CA ALA A 284 -23.62 -6.28 -13.36
C ALA A 284 -24.84 -6.00 -14.23
N GLN A 285 -25.97 -6.72 -14.06
CA GLN A 285 -27.18 -6.50 -14.82
C GLN A 285 -27.84 -5.16 -14.47
N GLN A 286 -27.62 -4.67 -13.24
CA GLN A 286 -28.15 -3.39 -12.79
C GLN A 286 -27.41 -2.18 -13.39
N ARG A 287 -26.21 -2.40 -13.94
CA ARG A 287 -25.35 -1.39 -14.55
C ARG A 287 -24.80 -1.87 -15.90
N PRO A 288 -25.65 -2.09 -16.91
CA PRO A 288 -25.23 -2.60 -18.21
C PRO A 288 -24.21 -1.66 -18.90
N GLY A 289 -23.34 -2.27 -19.70
CA GLY A 289 -22.24 -1.60 -20.40
C GLY A 289 -20.89 -1.85 -19.74
N ASP A 290 -19.83 -1.26 -20.28
CA ASP A 290 -18.45 -1.50 -19.79
C ASP A 290 -18.11 -0.81 -18.47
N ASN A 291 -18.88 0.20 -18.05
CA ASN A 291 -18.76 0.95 -16.80
C ASN A 291 -17.39 1.62 -16.61
N LEU A 292 -16.91 2.38 -17.60
CA LEU A 292 -15.68 3.15 -17.48
C LEU A 292 -15.78 4.17 -16.33
N TYR A 293 -14.69 4.40 -15.57
CA TYR A 293 -13.33 3.78 -15.67
C TYR A 293 -13.11 2.75 -14.56
N SER A 294 -14.16 2.06 -14.10
CA SER A 294 -13.97 0.94 -13.15
C SER A 294 -13.03 -0.12 -13.73
N ASP A 295 -12.35 -0.85 -12.85
CA ASP A 295 -11.42 -1.92 -13.19
C ASP A 295 -10.41 -1.56 -14.27
N SER A 296 -9.88 -0.37 -14.19
CA SER A 296 -8.95 0.20 -15.16
C SER A 296 -7.66 0.68 -14.49
N VAL A 297 -6.63 0.85 -15.31
CA VAL A 297 -5.56 1.79 -15.01
C VAL A 297 -5.79 3.07 -15.83
N VAL A 298 -5.66 4.22 -15.18
CA VAL A 298 -5.71 5.54 -15.82
C VAL A 298 -4.38 6.25 -15.73
N ALA A 299 -3.99 6.96 -16.77
CA ALA A 299 -2.87 7.88 -16.79
C ALA A 299 -3.39 9.32 -16.76
N LEU A 300 -3.04 10.04 -15.71
CA LEU A 300 -3.46 11.43 -15.52
C LEU A 300 -2.25 12.37 -15.59
N ASP A 301 -2.44 13.50 -16.25
CA ASP A 301 -1.49 14.60 -16.20
C ASP A 301 -1.34 15.08 -14.74
N ALA A 302 -0.12 15.07 -14.23
CA ALA A 302 0.13 15.31 -12.81
C ALA A 302 -0.21 16.73 -12.34
N ASP A 303 -0.17 17.70 -13.26
CA ASP A 303 -0.43 19.11 -12.93
C ASP A 303 -1.92 19.45 -12.97
N THR A 304 -2.69 18.78 -13.85
CA THR A 304 -4.07 19.16 -14.16
C THR A 304 -5.12 18.10 -13.87
N GLY A 305 -4.73 16.86 -13.59
CA GLY A 305 -5.63 15.73 -13.42
C GLY A 305 -6.34 15.28 -14.71
N LYS A 306 -5.97 15.83 -15.87
CA LYS A 306 -6.61 15.47 -17.14
C LYS A 306 -6.19 14.06 -17.56
N LEU A 307 -7.20 13.24 -17.92
CA LEU A 307 -6.99 11.91 -18.47
C LEU A 307 -6.23 11.98 -19.79
N LYS A 308 -5.15 11.21 -19.90
CA LYS A 308 -4.37 11.04 -21.14
C LYS A 308 -4.76 9.75 -21.85
N TRP A 309 -4.85 8.66 -21.11
CA TRP A 309 -5.30 7.35 -21.59
C TRP A 309 -5.80 6.49 -20.44
N HIS A 310 -6.53 5.44 -20.77
CA HIS A 310 -6.93 4.38 -19.84
C HIS A 310 -6.81 3.00 -20.51
N PHE A 311 -6.74 1.96 -19.68
CA PHE A 311 -6.87 0.58 -20.10
C PHE A 311 -7.75 -0.16 -19.09
N GLN A 312 -8.85 -0.76 -19.56
CA GLN A 312 -9.79 -1.48 -18.71
C GLN A 312 -9.50 -2.98 -18.72
N PHE A 313 -9.29 -3.54 -17.53
CA PHE A 313 -8.92 -4.95 -17.34
C PHE A 313 -10.14 -5.87 -17.28
N THR A 314 -11.23 -5.43 -16.64
CA THR A 314 -12.44 -6.23 -16.43
C THR A 314 -13.68 -5.40 -16.73
N PRO A 315 -14.11 -5.29 -18.00
CA PRO A 315 -15.33 -4.57 -18.36
C PRO A 315 -16.57 -5.24 -17.75
N ASN A 316 -17.49 -4.42 -17.18
CA ASN A 316 -18.74 -4.87 -16.56
C ASN A 316 -18.55 -5.93 -15.48
N ASP A 317 -17.56 -5.75 -14.62
CA ASP A 317 -17.11 -6.71 -13.59
C ASP A 317 -18.24 -7.12 -12.61
N PRO A 318 -18.62 -8.40 -12.52
CA PRO A 318 -19.54 -8.91 -11.51
C PRO A 318 -18.83 -9.65 -10.36
N TYR A 319 -17.50 -9.56 -10.25
CA TYR A 319 -16.68 -10.41 -9.40
C TYR A 319 -15.92 -9.64 -8.31
N ASP A 320 -16.01 -8.31 -8.28
CA ASP A 320 -15.21 -7.45 -7.39
C ASP A 320 -13.70 -7.60 -7.68
N TYR A 321 -13.32 -7.53 -8.97
CA TYR A 321 -11.91 -7.67 -9.40
C TYR A 321 -11.15 -6.35 -9.42
N ASP A 322 -11.36 -5.53 -8.42
CA ASP A 322 -10.59 -4.30 -8.23
C ASP A 322 -9.25 -4.26 -8.95
N SER A 323 -9.06 -3.32 -9.84
CA SER A 323 -7.78 -3.13 -10.53
C SER A 323 -6.86 -2.13 -9.80
N THR A 324 -6.87 -2.18 -8.48
CA THR A 324 -6.15 -1.22 -7.61
C THR A 324 -4.72 -1.65 -7.27
N GLN A 325 -4.15 -2.65 -7.95
CA GLN A 325 -2.76 -3.05 -7.76
C GLN A 325 -1.82 -1.92 -8.17
N VAL A 326 -0.64 -1.86 -7.52
CA VAL A 326 0.38 -0.83 -7.82
C VAL A 326 0.93 -1.04 -9.23
N PRO A 327 0.78 -0.07 -10.15
CA PRO A 327 1.41 -0.15 -11.48
C PRO A 327 2.93 -0.11 -11.35
N VAL A 328 3.65 -1.06 -11.97
CA VAL A 328 5.11 -1.09 -11.95
C VAL A 328 5.66 -0.54 -13.26
N LEU A 329 6.38 0.58 -13.17
CA LEU A 329 6.93 1.26 -14.33
C LEU A 329 8.36 0.81 -14.59
N VAL A 330 8.69 0.54 -15.86
CA VAL A 330 10.01 0.05 -16.26
C VAL A 330 10.45 0.75 -17.54
N ASN A 331 11.67 1.30 -17.54
CA ASN A 331 12.37 1.68 -18.77
C ASN A 331 13.06 0.43 -19.29
N GLY A 332 12.59 -0.11 -20.40
CA GLY A 332 13.05 -1.39 -20.90
C GLY A 332 13.06 -1.47 -22.43
N SER A 333 13.07 -2.68 -22.93
CA SER A 333 12.94 -2.99 -24.34
C SER A 333 11.77 -3.92 -24.58
N TRP A 334 11.00 -3.66 -25.60
CA TRP A 334 9.96 -4.55 -26.07
C TRP A 334 10.27 -4.98 -27.51
N ARG A 335 10.50 -6.30 -27.71
CA ARG A 335 10.87 -6.87 -29.01
C ARG A 335 12.05 -6.13 -29.68
N GLY A 336 13.08 -5.80 -28.87
CA GLY A 336 14.28 -5.11 -29.33
C GLY A 336 14.19 -3.59 -29.44
N THR A 337 13.00 -3.00 -29.25
CA THR A 337 12.81 -1.54 -29.29
C THR A 337 12.72 -0.96 -27.89
N PRO A 338 13.46 0.12 -27.53
CA PRO A 338 13.29 0.81 -26.26
C PRO A 338 11.83 1.26 -26.04
N ARG A 339 11.28 0.95 -24.88
CA ARG A 339 9.89 1.26 -24.52
C ARG A 339 9.77 1.68 -23.06
N LYS A 340 8.82 2.53 -22.79
CA LYS A 340 8.33 2.88 -21.44
C LYS A 340 7.24 1.90 -21.06
N LEU A 341 7.58 0.87 -20.30
CA LEU A 341 6.68 -0.23 -19.99
C LEU A 341 5.96 -0.03 -18.67
N MET A 342 4.75 -0.59 -18.56
CA MET A 342 4.01 -0.81 -17.33
C MET A 342 3.71 -2.29 -17.20
N TYR A 343 4.04 -2.87 -16.06
CA TYR A 343 3.68 -4.23 -15.68
C TYR A 343 2.56 -4.19 -14.66
N PHE A 344 1.54 -5.02 -14.87
CA PHE A 344 0.36 -5.03 -14.03
C PHE A 344 -0.14 -6.47 -13.86
N ALA A 345 0.06 -7.04 -12.67
CA ALA A 345 -0.61 -8.29 -12.30
C ALA A 345 -1.97 -7.94 -11.71
N ASN A 346 -3.03 -8.29 -12.42
CA ASN A 346 -4.37 -7.91 -12.04
C ASN A 346 -5.06 -8.97 -11.16
N ARG A 347 -5.94 -8.52 -10.28
CA ARG A 347 -6.78 -9.34 -9.40
C ARG A 347 -7.61 -10.37 -10.18
N ASN A 348 -7.95 -10.06 -11.44
CA ASN A 348 -8.72 -10.89 -12.36
C ASN A 348 -7.97 -12.15 -12.86
N GLY A 349 -6.70 -12.33 -12.48
CA GLY A 349 -5.88 -13.51 -12.82
C GLY A 349 -4.98 -13.34 -14.04
N PHE A 350 -4.98 -12.20 -14.70
CA PHE A 350 -4.12 -11.93 -15.84
C PHE A 350 -2.98 -10.96 -15.49
N PHE A 351 -1.80 -11.24 -16.00
CA PHE A 351 -0.67 -10.34 -16.05
C PHE A 351 -0.68 -9.56 -17.36
N TYR A 352 -0.50 -8.23 -17.30
CA TYR A 352 -0.53 -7.34 -18.45
C TYR A 352 0.77 -6.58 -18.61
N VAL A 353 1.15 -6.33 -19.86
CA VAL A 353 2.24 -5.44 -20.25
C VAL A 353 1.66 -4.36 -21.16
N LEU A 354 1.80 -3.10 -20.73
CA LEU A 354 1.33 -1.92 -21.46
C LEU A 354 2.50 -1.00 -21.79
N ASP A 355 2.37 -0.22 -22.87
CA ASP A 355 3.18 0.98 -23.06
C ASP A 355 2.61 2.09 -22.18
N ARG A 356 3.39 2.58 -21.19
CA ARG A 356 2.87 3.53 -20.22
C ARG A 356 2.73 4.96 -20.77
N GLY A 357 3.33 5.26 -21.94
CA GLY A 357 3.16 6.54 -22.61
C GLY A 357 1.81 6.66 -23.31
N THR A 358 1.26 5.55 -23.81
CA THR A 358 0.09 5.53 -24.70
C THR A 358 -1.07 4.69 -24.20
N GLY A 359 -0.85 3.75 -23.27
CA GLY A 359 -1.83 2.75 -22.86
C GLY A 359 -1.94 1.56 -23.82
N GLU A 360 -1.07 1.48 -24.85
CA GLU A 360 -1.07 0.37 -25.81
C GLU A 360 -0.87 -0.97 -25.10
N TYR A 361 -1.76 -1.92 -25.35
CA TYR A 361 -1.61 -3.30 -24.90
C TYR A 361 -0.53 -4.01 -25.73
N LEU A 362 0.48 -4.52 -25.03
CA LEU A 362 1.62 -5.20 -25.66
C LEU A 362 1.57 -6.71 -25.49
N ASN A 363 1.15 -7.17 -24.31
CA ASN A 363 1.03 -8.58 -23.96
C ASN A 363 0.15 -8.79 -22.74
N GLY A 364 -0.44 -9.98 -22.61
CA GLY A 364 -1.12 -10.41 -21.40
C GLY A 364 -1.36 -11.91 -21.36
N ARG A 365 -1.29 -12.47 -20.15
CA ARG A 365 -1.44 -13.92 -19.95
C ARG A 365 -1.99 -14.22 -18.57
N ALA A 366 -2.84 -15.24 -18.45
CA ALA A 366 -3.23 -15.77 -17.16
C ALA A 366 -2.00 -16.30 -16.41
N TYR A 367 -1.82 -15.90 -15.16
CA TYR A 367 -0.70 -16.35 -14.30
C TYR A 367 -1.16 -17.32 -13.21
N VAL A 368 -2.47 -17.47 -13.04
CA VAL A 368 -3.13 -18.46 -12.18
C VAL A 368 -4.24 -19.16 -12.97
N ASN A 369 -4.98 -20.08 -12.34
CA ASN A 369 -6.19 -20.68 -12.89
C ASN A 369 -7.28 -19.60 -13.07
N VAL A 370 -7.82 -19.50 -14.29
CA VAL A 370 -8.89 -18.56 -14.67
C VAL A 370 -9.94 -19.32 -15.46
N ASN A 371 -11.21 -19.27 -15.04
CA ASN A 371 -12.32 -19.89 -15.77
C ASN A 371 -13.42 -18.90 -16.19
N TRP A 372 -13.45 -17.68 -15.64
CA TRP A 372 -14.41 -16.64 -16.02
C TRP A 372 -14.14 -16.04 -17.42
N ALA A 373 -12.94 -16.26 -17.95
CA ALA A 373 -12.52 -15.87 -19.28
C ALA A 373 -11.62 -16.94 -19.90
N ARG A 374 -11.77 -17.20 -21.20
CA ARG A 374 -10.93 -18.15 -21.95
C ARG A 374 -9.59 -17.56 -22.42
N GLY A 375 -9.32 -16.30 -22.09
CA GLY A 375 -8.11 -15.58 -22.47
C GLY A 375 -8.39 -14.11 -22.78
N LEU A 376 -7.39 -13.45 -23.36
CA LEU A 376 -7.46 -12.07 -23.80
C LEU A 376 -7.49 -12.00 -25.33
N ASP A 377 -8.23 -11.04 -25.90
CA ASP A 377 -8.21 -10.77 -27.34
C ASP A 377 -6.95 -9.98 -27.75
N ALA A 378 -6.85 -9.64 -29.03
CA ALA A 378 -5.70 -8.91 -29.58
C ALA A 378 -5.52 -7.49 -29.00
N LYS A 379 -6.52 -6.95 -28.31
CA LYS A 379 -6.49 -5.65 -27.63
C LYS A 379 -6.34 -5.78 -26.11
N GLY A 380 -6.21 -7.02 -25.61
CA GLY A 380 -6.09 -7.31 -24.18
C GLY A 380 -7.42 -7.34 -23.42
N ARG A 381 -8.56 -7.30 -24.11
CA ARG A 381 -9.87 -7.43 -23.49
C ARG A 381 -10.17 -8.89 -23.16
N PRO A 382 -10.64 -9.23 -21.95
CA PRO A 382 -11.03 -10.59 -21.60
C PRO A 382 -12.16 -11.11 -22.48
N MET A 383 -11.99 -12.33 -22.98
CA MET A 383 -13.03 -13.08 -23.70
C MET A 383 -13.81 -13.89 -22.67
N THR A 384 -14.84 -13.28 -22.10
CA THR A 384 -15.59 -13.82 -20.96
C THR A 384 -16.25 -15.17 -21.28
N THR A 385 -16.32 -16.03 -20.27
CA THR A 385 -17.05 -17.30 -20.28
C THR A 385 -18.21 -17.17 -19.29
N PRO A 386 -19.47 -17.34 -19.72
CA PRO A 386 -20.59 -17.33 -18.80
C PRO A 386 -20.42 -18.40 -17.71
N GLN A 387 -20.61 -17.99 -16.45
CA GLN A 387 -20.56 -18.91 -15.32
C GLN A 387 -21.97 -19.42 -15.01
N SER A 388 -22.12 -20.72 -14.78
CA SER A 388 -23.38 -21.32 -14.39
C SER A 388 -23.70 -20.97 -12.91
N LYS A 389 -24.98 -20.90 -12.57
CA LYS A 389 -25.39 -20.69 -11.17
C LYS A 389 -24.82 -21.79 -10.28
N GLY A 390 -24.11 -21.40 -9.23
CA GLY A 390 -23.47 -22.32 -8.29
C GLY A 390 -22.11 -22.86 -8.75
N GLU A 391 -21.63 -22.46 -9.92
CA GLU A 391 -20.28 -22.80 -10.39
C GLU A 391 -19.22 -21.99 -9.63
N THR A 392 -18.09 -22.64 -9.30
CA THR A 392 -16.95 -21.96 -8.67
C THR A 392 -16.19 -21.17 -9.72
N THR A 393 -16.10 -19.87 -9.54
CA THR A 393 -15.32 -18.96 -10.37
C THR A 393 -13.91 -18.80 -9.83
N TYR A 394 -12.92 -18.89 -10.69
CA TYR A 394 -11.50 -18.69 -10.40
C TYR A 394 -10.95 -17.50 -11.20
N PRO A 395 -10.20 -16.59 -10.54
CA PRO A 395 -10.04 -16.45 -9.09
C PRO A 395 -11.33 -15.99 -8.39
N GLY A 396 -11.38 -16.11 -7.06
CA GLY A 396 -12.46 -15.55 -6.24
C GLY A 396 -12.33 -14.01 -6.10
N PRO A 397 -13.18 -13.37 -5.28
CA PRO A 397 -13.26 -11.89 -5.19
C PRO A 397 -12.01 -11.24 -4.58
N LEU A 398 -11.24 -11.96 -3.75
CA LEU A 398 -9.94 -11.48 -3.28
C LEU A 398 -8.86 -11.52 -4.36
N GLY A 399 -9.17 -12.15 -5.51
CA GLY A 399 -8.34 -12.18 -6.69
C GLY A 399 -7.16 -13.15 -6.63
N ALA A 400 -6.44 -13.22 -7.73
CA ALA A 400 -5.19 -13.97 -7.86
C ALA A 400 -4.01 -13.26 -7.17
N THR A 401 -4.11 -11.97 -6.99
CA THR A 401 -3.31 -11.07 -6.15
C THR A 401 -4.19 -9.92 -5.72
N ASN A 402 -3.69 -9.04 -4.86
CA ASN A 402 -4.47 -7.90 -4.41
C ASN A 402 -3.56 -6.66 -4.26
N TRP A 403 -3.79 -5.78 -3.29
CA TRP A 403 -3.00 -4.57 -3.01
C TRP A 403 -1.55 -4.84 -2.60
N TYR A 404 -1.18 -6.10 -2.35
CA TYR A 404 0.18 -6.49 -1.98
C TYR A 404 1.17 -6.02 -3.03
N SER A 405 2.05 -5.07 -2.66
CA SER A 405 2.93 -4.43 -3.64
C SER A 405 3.84 -5.45 -4.31
N PRO A 406 3.82 -5.55 -5.65
CA PRO A 406 4.77 -6.36 -6.40
C PRO A 406 6.17 -5.74 -6.37
N SER A 407 7.15 -6.46 -6.91
CA SER A 407 8.49 -5.94 -7.14
C SER A 407 8.98 -6.26 -8.55
N TYR A 408 9.87 -5.43 -9.09
CA TYR A 408 10.61 -5.70 -10.31
C TYR A 408 12.10 -5.56 -10.03
N ASN A 409 12.87 -6.61 -10.33
CA ASN A 409 14.33 -6.57 -10.18
C ASN A 409 15.00 -6.42 -11.55
N PRO A 410 15.69 -5.31 -11.83
CA PRO A 410 16.33 -5.06 -13.12
C PRO A 410 17.49 -6.03 -13.42
N ASN A 411 18.13 -6.63 -12.40
CA ASN A 411 19.21 -7.59 -12.61
C ASN A 411 18.72 -8.94 -13.17
N THR A 412 17.52 -9.38 -12.71
CA THR A 412 16.91 -10.63 -13.17
C THR A 412 15.99 -10.42 -14.36
N GLY A 413 15.45 -9.21 -14.51
CA GLY A 413 14.41 -8.89 -15.49
C GLY A 413 13.04 -9.45 -15.11
N PHE A 414 12.85 -9.98 -13.90
CA PHE A 414 11.60 -10.62 -13.48
C PHE A 414 10.72 -9.68 -12.67
N PHE A 415 9.41 -9.88 -12.83
CA PHE A 415 8.36 -9.31 -12.01
C PHE A 415 7.95 -10.31 -10.92
N TYR A 416 7.85 -9.86 -9.67
CA TYR A 416 7.55 -10.71 -8.52
C TYR A 416 6.29 -10.25 -7.81
N LEU A 417 5.50 -11.22 -7.37
CA LEU A 417 4.26 -10.97 -6.66
C LEU A 417 3.91 -12.08 -5.68
N SER A 418 3.06 -11.76 -4.72
CA SER A 418 2.32 -12.74 -3.92
C SER A 418 1.06 -13.13 -4.67
N ALA A 419 1.00 -14.36 -5.15
CA ALA A 419 -0.13 -14.91 -5.89
C ALA A 419 -0.93 -15.91 -5.05
N TRP A 420 -2.24 -15.98 -5.30
CA TRP A 420 -3.16 -16.94 -4.71
C TRP A 420 -3.63 -17.90 -5.80
N GLU A 421 -3.13 -19.13 -5.78
CA GLU A 421 -3.44 -20.14 -6.80
C GLU A 421 -4.63 -21.00 -6.40
N ASN A 422 -5.53 -21.29 -7.35
CA ASN A 422 -6.75 -22.10 -7.20
C ASN A 422 -7.73 -21.59 -6.12
N TYR A 423 -7.76 -20.30 -5.90
CA TYR A 423 -8.64 -19.66 -4.95
C TYR A 423 -9.95 -19.25 -5.62
N GLY A 424 -11.00 -20.01 -5.44
CA GLY A 424 -12.28 -19.80 -6.11
C GLY A 424 -13.43 -19.44 -5.16
N GLN A 425 -14.50 -18.91 -5.72
CA GLN A 425 -15.71 -18.52 -5.02
C GLN A 425 -16.94 -18.76 -5.88
N VAL A 426 -18.07 -19.07 -5.28
CA VAL A 426 -19.37 -19.02 -5.95
C VAL A 426 -19.96 -17.64 -5.80
N PHE A 427 -20.28 -17.01 -6.93
CA PHE A 427 -20.93 -15.71 -6.97
C PHE A 427 -22.42 -15.90 -7.24
N ASP A 428 -23.27 -15.36 -6.38
CA ASP A 428 -24.72 -15.32 -6.57
C ASP A 428 -25.12 -13.85 -6.78
N GLN A 429 -25.46 -13.53 -8.03
CA GLN A 429 -26.02 -12.23 -8.37
C GLN A 429 -27.42 -12.17 -7.74
N GLY A 430 -27.60 -11.34 -6.74
CA GLY A 430 -28.89 -11.13 -6.10
C GLY A 430 -29.90 -10.42 -6.99
N ASP A 431 -31.10 -10.18 -6.44
CA ASP A 431 -32.06 -9.28 -7.03
C ASP A 431 -31.48 -7.84 -7.10
N PRO A 432 -32.01 -6.98 -7.99
CA PRO A 432 -31.63 -5.58 -8.01
C PRO A 432 -31.77 -4.92 -6.64
N ILE A 433 -30.75 -4.19 -6.21
CA ILE A 433 -30.70 -3.50 -4.93
C ILE A 433 -30.93 -2.00 -5.11
N GLU A 434 -31.77 -1.42 -4.25
CA GLU A 434 -31.98 0.02 -4.19
C GLU A 434 -30.81 0.68 -3.42
N PHE A 435 -30.23 1.75 -3.96
CA PHE A 435 -29.23 2.53 -3.23
C PHE A 435 -29.87 3.22 -2.01
N ARG A 436 -29.21 3.10 -0.88
CA ARG A 436 -29.53 3.82 0.36
C ARG A 436 -28.24 4.33 0.97
N GLU A 437 -28.22 5.63 1.18
CA GLU A 437 -27.04 6.33 1.70
C GLU A 437 -26.47 5.67 2.96
N GLY A 438 -25.15 5.46 2.98
CA GLY A 438 -24.45 4.83 4.08
C GLY A 438 -24.79 3.35 4.33
N GLN A 439 -25.53 2.67 3.48
CA GLN A 439 -25.78 1.23 3.54
C GLN A 439 -24.93 0.46 2.54
N ASN A 440 -24.75 -0.83 2.80
CA ASN A 440 -24.05 -1.72 1.87
C ASN A 440 -24.80 -1.81 0.54
N PHE A 441 -24.07 -1.65 -0.57
CA PHE A 441 -24.59 -1.60 -1.95
C PHE A 441 -23.90 -2.63 -2.85
N THR A 442 -23.65 -3.84 -2.38
CA THR A 442 -22.91 -4.87 -3.12
C THR A 442 -23.76 -5.68 -4.12
N GLY A 443 -25.06 -5.76 -3.92
CA GLY A 443 -26.01 -6.32 -4.92
C GLY A 443 -25.92 -7.82 -5.15
N GLY A 444 -25.29 -8.59 -4.27
CA GLY A 444 -25.15 -10.04 -4.42
C GLY A 444 -24.62 -10.72 -3.17
N ARG A 445 -24.33 -12.02 -3.30
CA ARG A 445 -23.81 -12.85 -2.21
C ARG A 445 -22.63 -13.68 -2.69
N LEU A 446 -21.74 -13.95 -1.77
CA LEU A 446 -20.64 -14.90 -1.96
C LEU A 446 -20.98 -16.17 -1.17
N ALA A 447 -20.80 -17.32 -1.81
CA ALA A 447 -20.90 -18.61 -1.16
C ALA A 447 -19.56 -19.36 -1.28
N PRO A 448 -19.17 -20.16 -0.28
CA PRO A 448 -17.99 -21.01 -0.40
C PRO A 448 -18.18 -22.02 -1.53
N PRO A 449 -17.08 -22.50 -2.14
CA PRO A 449 -17.15 -23.58 -3.11
C PRO A 449 -17.83 -24.82 -2.52
N PRO A 450 -18.49 -25.65 -3.37
CA PRO A 450 -19.11 -26.89 -2.91
C PRO A 450 -18.11 -27.78 -2.16
N GLY A 451 -18.51 -28.29 -0.99
CA GLY A 451 -17.65 -29.12 -0.15
C GLY A 451 -16.68 -28.36 0.77
N ALA A 452 -16.58 -27.05 0.65
CA ALA A 452 -15.79 -26.27 1.59
C ALA A 452 -16.41 -26.26 2.98
N PRO A 453 -15.61 -26.36 4.07
CA PRO A 453 -16.13 -26.26 5.43
C PRO A 453 -16.81 -24.90 5.66
N GLN A 454 -18.00 -24.92 6.25
CA GLN A 454 -18.67 -23.71 6.67
C GLN A 454 -18.09 -23.26 8.01
N MET A 455 -17.38 -22.15 8.03
CA MET A 455 -16.87 -21.56 9.26
C MET A 455 -17.71 -20.35 9.65
N PRO A 456 -18.44 -20.38 10.78
CA PRO A 456 -19.21 -19.23 11.24
C PRO A 456 -18.30 -18.02 11.50
N GLY A 457 -18.63 -16.88 10.91
CA GLY A 457 -17.94 -15.61 11.15
C GLY A 457 -16.74 -15.28 10.26
N MET A 458 -16.31 -16.17 9.36
CA MET A 458 -15.26 -15.88 8.40
C MET A 458 -15.81 -15.38 7.07
N GLN A 459 -16.09 -14.09 6.97
CA GLN A 459 -16.56 -13.47 5.71
C GLN A 459 -15.46 -13.21 4.68
N ARG A 460 -14.18 -13.28 5.02
CA ARG A 460 -13.02 -12.99 4.15
C ARG A 460 -11.78 -13.82 4.49
N GLY A 461 -11.94 -14.99 5.02
CA GLY A 461 -10.82 -15.91 5.19
C GLY A 461 -10.49 -16.63 3.89
N PRO A 462 -9.28 -17.18 3.74
CA PRO A 462 -8.98 -18.11 2.67
C PRO A 462 -9.90 -19.32 2.80
N VAL A 463 -10.94 -19.34 1.99
CA VAL A 463 -12.01 -20.36 2.05
C VAL A 463 -11.45 -21.74 1.78
N ASN A 464 -10.30 -21.82 1.13
CA ASN A 464 -9.72 -23.05 0.63
C ASN A 464 -8.47 -23.53 1.36
N THR A 465 -7.99 -22.86 2.41
CA THR A 465 -6.85 -23.37 3.20
C THR A 465 -7.15 -24.68 3.93
N TRP A 466 -8.41 -25.08 3.96
CA TRP A 466 -8.86 -26.33 4.56
C TRP A 466 -8.99 -27.49 3.55
N HIS A 467 -8.88 -27.22 2.26
CA HIS A 467 -8.85 -28.23 1.21
C HIS A 467 -7.39 -28.50 0.83
N GLU A 468 -6.81 -29.52 1.42
CA GLU A 468 -5.47 -29.98 1.05
C GLU A 468 -5.36 -30.13 -0.47
N GLY A 469 -4.35 -29.47 -1.05
CA GLY A 469 -4.02 -29.55 -2.46
C GLY A 469 -4.89 -28.73 -3.42
N ALA A 470 -5.93 -28.03 -2.96
CA ALA A 470 -6.84 -27.28 -3.84
C ALA A 470 -6.36 -25.83 -4.06
N ALA A 471 -5.95 -25.12 -2.98
CA ALA A 471 -5.54 -23.71 -3.04
C ALA A 471 -4.32 -23.46 -2.17
N HIS A 472 -3.42 -22.59 -2.61
CA HIS A 472 -2.20 -22.22 -1.89
C HIS A 472 -1.73 -20.83 -2.29
N GLY A 473 -0.89 -20.22 -1.46
CA GLY A 473 -0.16 -19.01 -1.77
C GLY A 473 1.14 -19.34 -2.48
N THR A 474 1.54 -18.52 -3.44
CA THR A 474 2.81 -18.67 -4.16
C THR A 474 3.50 -17.33 -4.27
N ILE A 475 4.76 -17.24 -3.88
CA ILE A 475 5.63 -16.15 -4.30
C ILE A 475 6.11 -16.47 -5.70
N MET A 476 5.69 -15.67 -6.66
CA MET A 476 5.84 -15.99 -8.08
C MET A 476 6.78 -15.01 -8.77
N ALA A 477 7.68 -15.52 -9.62
CA ALA A 477 8.43 -14.75 -10.59
C ALA A 477 7.86 -14.94 -11.98
N ILE A 478 7.54 -13.83 -12.64
CA ILE A 478 7.04 -13.81 -14.02
C ILE A 478 8.10 -13.15 -14.90
N ASP A 479 8.36 -13.72 -16.05
CA ASP A 479 9.09 -13.07 -17.14
C ASP A 479 8.13 -12.11 -17.86
N PRO A 480 8.32 -10.79 -17.76
CA PRO A 480 7.38 -9.84 -18.34
C PRO A 480 7.29 -9.90 -19.88
N ALA A 481 8.35 -10.32 -20.55
CA ALA A 481 8.36 -10.42 -22.02
C ALA A 481 7.40 -11.49 -22.55
N THR A 482 7.19 -12.57 -21.77
CA THR A 482 6.36 -13.72 -22.16
C THR A 482 5.09 -13.88 -21.32
N GLY A 483 5.04 -13.26 -20.13
CA GLY A 483 4.01 -13.48 -19.13
C GLY A 483 4.08 -14.87 -18.46
N ILE A 484 5.17 -15.61 -18.65
CA ILE A 484 5.31 -16.99 -18.15
C ILE A 484 5.96 -16.98 -16.75
N LYS A 485 5.38 -17.80 -15.86
CA LYS A 485 5.97 -18.11 -14.54
C LYS A 485 7.34 -18.78 -14.73
N LYS A 486 8.40 -18.20 -14.18
CA LYS A 486 9.77 -18.72 -14.20
C LYS A 486 10.00 -19.67 -13.04
N TRP A 487 9.53 -19.29 -11.85
CA TRP A 487 9.54 -20.10 -10.66
C TRP A 487 8.40 -19.69 -9.71
N GLY A 488 8.07 -20.55 -8.79
CA GLY A 488 7.14 -20.31 -7.70
C GLY A 488 7.67 -20.92 -6.41
N TYR A 489 7.64 -20.14 -5.33
CA TYR A 489 7.88 -20.62 -3.97
C TYR A 489 6.52 -20.77 -3.29
N GLU A 490 6.10 -22.01 -3.09
CA GLU A 490 4.82 -22.34 -2.47
C GLU A 490 4.85 -21.98 -0.98
N MET A 491 3.82 -21.26 -0.54
CA MET A 491 3.58 -20.91 0.84
C MET A 491 2.60 -21.90 1.43
N HIS A 492 2.74 -22.20 2.71
CA HIS A 492 1.82 -23.08 3.42
C HIS A 492 0.39 -22.50 3.52
N ASP A 493 0.31 -21.17 3.62
CA ASP A 493 -0.94 -20.39 3.53
C ASP A 493 -0.75 -19.28 2.47
N VAL A 494 -1.79 -18.56 2.16
CA VAL A 494 -1.70 -17.40 1.25
C VAL A 494 -0.84 -16.30 1.87
N SER A 495 -0.17 -15.52 1.03
CA SER A 495 0.54 -14.32 1.47
C SER A 495 -0.26 -13.06 1.14
N THR A 496 -0.36 -12.18 2.13
CA THR A 496 -0.89 -10.80 2.01
C THR A 496 0.25 -9.77 2.05
N SER A 497 1.50 -10.24 2.03
CA SER A 497 2.70 -9.41 2.03
C SER A 497 3.03 -8.87 0.65
N GLY A 498 3.47 -7.62 0.60
CA GLY A 498 4.22 -7.15 -0.56
C GLY A 498 5.60 -7.80 -0.64
N VAL A 499 6.26 -7.62 -1.79
CA VAL A 499 7.59 -8.16 -2.11
C VAL A 499 8.61 -7.04 -2.19
N LEU A 500 9.80 -7.26 -1.64
CA LEU A 500 10.98 -6.41 -1.78
C LEU A 500 12.08 -7.18 -2.49
N THR A 501 12.71 -6.60 -3.52
CA THR A 501 13.95 -7.15 -4.07
C THR A 501 15.14 -6.20 -3.85
N THR A 502 16.36 -6.74 -3.88
CA THR A 502 17.59 -5.97 -3.73
C THR A 502 18.55 -6.21 -4.89
N ALA A 503 19.52 -5.32 -5.06
CA ALA A 503 20.54 -5.46 -6.11
C ALA A 503 21.54 -6.60 -5.85
N SER A 504 21.48 -7.27 -4.68
CA SER A 504 22.17 -8.54 -4.41
C SER A 504 21.34 -9.77 -4.80
N ASP A 505 20.25 -9.57 -5.56
CA ASP A 505 19.31 -10.61 -5.99
C ASP A 505 18.63 -11.37 -4.85
N LEU A 506 18.44 -10.70 -3.70
CA LEU A 506 17.57 -11.21 -2.64
C LEU A 506 16.13 -10.74 -2.86
N LEU A 507 15.20 -11.59 -2.47
CA LEU A 507 13.77 -11.31 -2.41
C LEU A 507 13.30 -11.52 -0.97
N PHE A 508 12.71 -10.47 -0.37
CA PHE A 508 12.12 -10.54 0.97
C PHE A 508 10.60 -10.51 0.89
N VAL A 509 9.96 -11.38 1.66
CA VAL A 509 8.50 -11.50 1.71
C VAL A 509 8.06 -12.14 3.03
N GLY A 510 6.90 -11.75 3.52
CA GLY A 510 6.25 -12.41 4.64
C GLY A 510 5.06 -13.27 4.20
N GLY A 511 4.37 -13.85 5.17
CA GLY A 511 3.18 -14.66 4.96
C GLY A 511 2.23 -14.61 6.15
N ARG A 512 1.07 -15.23 6.01
CA ARG A 512 0.10 -15.39 7.10
C ARG A 512 0.55 -16.41 8.14
N GLU A 513 1.49 -17.27 7.77
CA GLU A 513 2.09 -18.29 8.62
C GLU A 513 2.94 -17.73 9.79
N GLY A 514 3.16 -16.40 9.82
CA GLY A 514 4.00 -15.75 10.80
C GLY A 514 5.50 -15.88 10.54
N PHE A 515 5.90 -16.24 9.31
CA PHE A 515 7.30 -16.28 8.90
C PHE A 515 7.64 -15.13 7.95
N PHE A 516 8.86 -14.63 8.10
CA PHE A 516 9.52 -13.71 7.19
C PHE A 516 10.65 -14.44 6.47
N HIS A 517 10.69 -14.34 5.15
CA HIS A 517 11.56 -15.14 4.28
C HIS A 517 12.51 -14.24 3.49
N ALA A 518 13.71 -14.76 3.24
CA ALA A 518 14.62 -14.28 2.20
C ALA A 518 14.83 -15.39 1.17
N LEU A 519 14.50 -15.12 -0.07
CA LEU A 519 14.65 -16.04 -1.19
C LEU A 519 15.73 -15.51 -2.15
N ASP A 520 16.35 -16.41 -2.89
CA ASP A 520 17.12 -16.07 -4.09
C ASP A 520 16.16 -15.61 -5.18
N ALA A 521 16.30 -14.39 -5.67
CA ALA A 521 15.38 -13.82 -6.63
C ALA A 521 15.45 -14.48 -8.03
N ARG A 522 16.55 -15.18 -8.37
CA ARG A 522 16.71 -15.86 -9.66
C ARG A 522 16.01 -17.21 -9.70
N SER A 523 16.02 -17.92 -8.56
CA SER A 523 15.60 -19.33 -8.48
C SER A 523 14.38 -19.58 -7.59
N GLY A 524 14.05 -18.65 -6.69
CA GLY A 524 13.05 -18.86 -5.65
C GLY A 524 13.53 -19.72 -4.48
N GLN A 525 14.82 -20.09 -4.43
CA GLN A 525 15.37 -20.90 -3.35
C GLN A 525 15.30 -20.15 -2.01
N LEU A 526 14.82 -20.80 -0.97
CA LEU A 526 14.84 -20.28 0.39
C LEU A 526 16.29 -20.21 0.92
N LEU A 527 16.73 -19.00 1.29
CA LEU A 527 18.05 -18.74 1.85
C LEU A 527 18.02 -18.53 3.38
N TRP A 528 16.95 -17.92 3.87
CA TRP A 528 16.74 -17.64 5.27
C TRP A 528 15.27 -17.44 5.60
N LYS A 529 14.86 -17.80 6.81
CA LYS A 529 13.55 -17.47 7.35
C LYS A 529 13.62 -17.29 8.86
N THR A 530 12.73 -16.47 9.40
CA THR A 530 12.56 -16.28 10.84
C THR A 530 11.08 -16.16 11.17
N ASN A 531 10.72 -16.55 12.39
CA ASN A 531 9.37 -16.37 12.90
C ASN A 531 9.19 -14.93 13.41
N VAL A 532 8.14 -14.25 12.97
CA VAL A 532 7.75 -12.90 13.42
C VAL A 532 6.41 -12.93 14.18
N GLY A 533 5.85 -14.12 14.40
CA GLY A 533 4.72 -14.38 15.30
C GLY A 533 3.36 -13.89 14.82
N GLY A 534 3.25 -13.27 13.66
CA GLY A 534 1.99 -12.73 13.14
C GLY A 534 1.96 -12.61 11.62
N GLU A 535 0.76 -12.43 11.07
CA GLU A 535 0.54 -12.20 9.65
C GLU A 535 1.29 -10.95 9.17
N THR A 536 2.04 -11.08 8.08
CA THR A 536 2.63 -9.94 7.40
C THR A 536 1.63 -9.38 6.40
N ALA A 537 1.08 -8.21 6.71
CA ALA A 537 0.09 -7.51 5.87
C ALA A 537 0.66 -6.24 5.20
N ALA A 538 1.98 -6.07 5.20
CA ALA A 538 2.68 -4.95 4.60
C ALA A 538 3.84 -5.43 3.72
N GLY A 539 4.32 -4.58 2.83
CA GLY A 539 5.51 -4.89 2.06
C GLY A 539 6.78 -4.61 2.86
N PRO A 540 7.77 -5.52 2.87
CA PRO A 540 9.08 -5.24 3.45
C PRO A 540 9.76 -4.05 2.79
N MET A 541 10.69 -3.41 3.50
CA MET A 541 11.54 -2.34 2.97
C MET A 541 12.97 -2.48 3.50
N THR A 542 13.93 -1.81 2.88
CA THR A 542 15.32 -1.80 3.33
C THR A 542 15.88 -0.39 3.28
N PHE A 543 16.78 -0.08 4.21
CA PHE A 543 17.39 1.23 4.39
C PHE A 543 18.78 1.10 5.02
N MET A 544 19.51 2.22 5.15
CA MET A 544 20.76 2.25 5.90
C MET A 544 20.72 3.32 6.99
N VAL A 545 21.41 3.05 8.09
CA VAL A 545 21.79 4.07 9.06
C VAL A 545 23.30 3.96 9.28
N GLY A 546 24.02 5.04 8.99
CA GLY A 546 25.47 5.00 8.88
C GLY A 546 25.89 4.05 7.76
N ASP A 547 26.77 3.10 8.10
CA ASP A 547 27.30 2.07 7.20
C ASP A 547 26.53 0.74 7.24
N LYS A 548 25.42 0.65 7.99
CA LYS A 548 24.68 -0.59 8.23
C LYS A 548 23.37 -0.63 7.46
N GLN A 549 23.17 -1.71 6.72
CA GLN A 549 21.90 -2.00 6.05
C GLN A 549 20.96 -2.76 6.98
N TYR A 550 19.69 -2.37 6.94
CA TYR A 550 18.58 -2.98 7.67
C TYR A 550 17.47 -3.39 6.73
N VAL A 551 16.70 -4.39 7.14
CA VAL A 551 15.45 -4.79 6.50
C VAL A 551 14.34 -4.70 7.52
N ALA A 552 13.25 -4.02 7.19
CA ALA A 552 12.09 -3.85 8.04
C ALA A 552 10.86 -4.56 7.47
N VAL A 553 10.06 -5.15 8.34
CA VAL A 553 8.78 -5.77 8.00
C VAL A 553 7.79 -5.61 9.15
N ALA A 554 6.55 -5.23 8.82
CA ALA A 554 5.46 -5.22 9.79
C ALA A 554 4.74 -6.58 9.77
N ALA A 555 4.52 -7.16 10.96
CA ALA A 555 3.79 -8.41 11.13
C ALA A 555 2.92 -8.35 12.39
N GLY A 556 1.67 -8.82 12.31
CA GLY A 556 0.70 -8.66 13.38
C GLY A 556 0.52 -7.18 13.74
N HIS A 557 0.88 -6.83 14.97
CA HIS A 557 0.82 -5.46 15.51
C HIS A 557 2.21 -4.84 15.72
N SER A 558 3.26 -5.43 15.13
CA SER A 558 4.64 -5.03 15.41
C SER A 558 5.41 -4.78 14.12
N LEU A 559 6.34 -3.83 14.18
CA LEU A 559 7.36 -3.61 13.15
C LEU A 559 8.68 -4.23 13.64
N PHE A 560 9.21 -5.14 12.86
CA PHE A 560 10.50 -5.80 13.12
C PHE A 560 11.58 -5.23 12.22
N VAL A 561 12.75 -5.00 12.77
CA VAL A 561 13.92 -4.55 12.01
C VAL A 561 15.07 -5.53 12.20
N PHE A 562 15.60 -5.98 11.08
CA PHE A 562 16.70 -6.95 11.00
C PHE A 562 17.95 -6.29 10.41
N GLY A 563 19.10 -6.77 10.82
CA GLY A 563 20.41 -6.35 10.30
C GLY A 563 21.45 -7.45 10.52
N LEU A 564 22.59 -7.34 9.87
CA LEU A 564 23.71 -8.25 10.11
C LEU A 564 24.27 -8.08 11.54
N ARG A 565 24.86 -9.15 12.07
CA ARG A 565 25.57 -9.13 13.36
C ARG A 565 26.67 -8.09 13.41
#